data_f51bacd6434bf201b82ee75dafa71e3f
#
_entry.id   f51bacd6434bf201b82ee75dafa71e3f
#
_cell.length_a   1.000
_cell.length_b   1.000
_cell.length_c   1.000
_cell.angle_alpha   90.00
_cell.angle_beta   90.00
_cell.angle_gamma   90.00
#
_symmetry.space_group_name_H-M   'P 1'
#
loop_
_entity.id
_entity.type
_entity.pdbx_description
1 polymer ?
#
loop_
_entity_poly.entity_id
_entity_poly.type
_entity_poly.pdbx_seq_one_letter_code
_entity_poly.pdbx_strand_id
1 'polypeptide(L)'
;MQRLGLKFYMQASSAYYLSFGTAMLHADDPAGIGVARDHMSVAVIVRSCLETLCTLHHVYMEPEGAEAEYREIAWTLSYRAIFDRMRHWAKDEGLEIEEASHAKREAELEELANRLPHNEVFAELTSKQKKSVMRGNWNPISPSRTCYQLSG
;
A
#
# COMPACT_ATOMS: atom_id res chain seq x y z
N MET A 1 -5.19 -6.01 -8.30
CA MET A 1 -4.19 -5.57 -9.33
C MET A 1 -4.40 -4.13 -9.81
N GLN A 2 -5.55 -3.74 -10.37
CA GLN A 2 -5.78 -2.40 -10.97
C GLN A 2 -5.39 -1.21 -10.04
N ARG A 3 -5.75 -1.24 -8.76
CA ARG A 3 -5.45 -0.15 -7.81
C ARG A 3 -3.95 0.07 -7.58
N LEU A 4 -3.16 -1.00 -7.49
CA LEU A 4 -1.70 -0.90 -7.34
C LEU A 4 -1.04 -0.40 -8.62
N GLY A 5 -1.48 -0.89 -9.79
CA GLY A 5 -0.99 -0.40 -11.08
C GLY A 5 -1.26 1.09 -11.26
N LEU A 6 -2.47 1.56 -10.92
CA LEU A 6 -2.81 2.98 -10.96
C LEU A 6 -1.94 3.80 -9.98
N LYS A 7 -1.77 3.30 -8.75
CA LYS A 7 -0.91 3.96 -7.76
C LYS A 7 0.52 4.09 -8.27
N PHE A 8 1.09 3.01 -8.81
CA PHE A 8 2.44 3.04 -9.40
C PHE A 8 2.55 4.06 -10.53
N TYR A 9 1.58 4.06 -11.46
CA TYR A 9 1.55 5.02 -12.56
C TYR A 9 1.50 6.47 -12.06
N MET A 10 0.62 6.78 -11.10
CA MET A 10 0.52 8.13 -10.54
C MET A 10 1.81 8.57 -9.84
N GLN A 11 2.44 7.69 -9.08
CA GLN A 11 3.71 7.97 -8.41
C GLN A 11 4.84 8.20 -9.43
N ALA A 12 4.96 7.34 -10.44
CA ALA A 12 5.97 7.46 -11.49
C ALA A 12 5.78 8.77 -12.28
N SER A 13 4.55 9.10 -12.63
CA SER A 13 4.22 10.37 -13.30
C SER A 13 4.57 11.58 -12.41
N SER A 14 4.25 11.54 -11.12
CA SER A 14 4.58 12.60 -10.18
C SER A 14 6.10 12.78 -10.04
N ALA A 15 6.87 11.71 -9.92
CA ALA A 15 8.32 11.76 -9.88
C ALA A 15 8.89 12.37 -11.15
N TYR A 16 8.35 11.98 -12.32
CA TYR A 16 8.75 12.52 -13.60
C TYR A 16 8.51 14.03 -13.68
N TYR A 17 7.29 14.50 -13.39
CA TYR A 17 6.98 15.93 -13.44
C TYR A 17 7.80 16.75 -12.46
N LEU A 18 7.95 16.29 -11.22
CA LEU A 18 8.73 17.00 -10.20
C LEU A 18 10.23 17.05 -10.52
N SER A 19 10.75 16.10 -11.32
CA SER A 19 12.16 16.11 -11.73
C SER A 19 12.52 17.31 -12.61
N PHE A 20 11.56 17.89 -13.34
CA PHE A 20 11.77 19.12 -14.11
C PHE A 20 11.79 20.38 -13.25
N GLY A 21 11.36 20.26 -11.99
CA GLY A 21 11.24 21.37 -11.06
C GLY A 21 9.88 22.04 -11.09
N THR A 22 9.59 22.76 -10.02
CA THR A 22 8.34 23.51 -9.84
C THR A 22 8.63 24.98 -10.08
N ALA A 23 7.85 25.62 -10.95
CA ALA A 23 7.91 27.07 -11.12
C ALA A 23 7.45 27.76 -9.84
N MET A 24 8.30 28.61 -9.27
CA MET A 24 7.98 29.41 -8.10
C MET A 24 7.93 30.88 -8.49
N LEU A 25 6.81 31.53 -8.15
CA LEU A 25 6.71 32.99 -8.24
C LEU A 25 7.41 33.61 -7.05
N HIS A 26 8.33 34.52 -7.28
CA HIS A 26 8.92 35.33 -6.21
C HIS A 26 7.87 36.31 -5.69
N ALA A 27 7.64 36.32 -4.37
CA ALA A 27 6.64 37.21 -3.75
C ALA A 27 6.95 38.68 -4.01
N ASP A 28 8.25 39.03 -4.08
CA ASP A 28 8.75 40.39 -4.24
C ASP A 28 9.10 40.79 -5.69
N ASP A 29 9.08 39.83 -6.63
CA ASP A 29 9.30 40.05 -8.05
C ASP A 29 8.37 39.18 -8.90
N PRO A 30 7.18 39.70 -9.27
CA PRO A 30 6.21 38.94 -10.05
C PRO A 30 6.70 38.58 -11.47
N ALA A 31 7.77 39.17 -11.95
CA ALA A 31 8.42 38.82 -13.22
C ALA A 31 9.52 37.76 -13.05
N GLY A 32 9.94 37.51 -11.84
CA GLY A 32 10.95 36.52 -11.50
C GLY A 32 10.34 35.13 -11.34
N ILE A 33 10.43 34.27 -12.37
CA ILE A 33 10.06 32.88 -12.29
C ILE A 33 11.32 32.06 -11.95
N GLY A 34 11.42 31.63 -10.71
CA GLY A 34 12.44 30.67 -10.29
C GLY A 34 11.98 29.23 -10.52
N VAL A 35 12.90 28.34 -10.88
CA VAL A 35 12.62 26.90 -10.90
C VAL A 35 13.29 26.25 -9.70
N ALA A 36 12.47 25.81 -8.74
CA ALA A 36 12.96 25.03 -7.62
C ALA A 36 12.91 23.54 -7.96
N ARG A 37 14.03 22.84 -7.76
CA ARG A 37 14.12 21.39 -7.90
C ARG A 37 14.24 20.77 -6.52
N ASP A 38 13.19 20.09 -6.10
CA ASP A 38 13.19 19.37 -4.83
C ASP A 38 13.58 17.90 -5.03
N HIS A 39 14.89 17.67 -5.05
CA HIS A 39 15.44 16.33 -5.21
C HIS A 39 15.05 15.37 -4.09
N MET A 40 14.79 15.88 -2.88
CA MET A 40 14.39 15.05 -1.75
C MET A 40 12.97 14.51 -1.93
N SER A 41 12.02 15.35 -2.34
CA SER A 41 10.66 14.89 -2.65
C SER A 41 10.64 13.91 -3.82
N VAL A 42 11.44 14.15 -4.87
CA VAL A 42 11.58 13.19 -5.97
C VAL A 42 12.12 11.86 -5.47
N ALA A 43 13.16 11.84 -4.63
CA ALA A 43 13.74 10.61 -4.09
C ALA A 43 12.72 9.82 -3.25
N VAL A 44 11.93 10.51 -2.40
CA VAL A 44 10.87 9.87 -1.60
C VAL A 44 9.81 9.23 -2.49
N ILE A 45 9.39 9.92 -3.57
CA ILE A 45 8.38 9.38 -4.48
C ILE A 45 8.94 8.18 -5.26
N VAL A 46 10.18 8.27 -5.75
CA VAL A 46 10.85 7.15 -6.43
C VAL A 46 10.95 5.93 -5.52
N ARG A 47 11.33 6.11 -4.26
CA ARG A 47 11.33 5.03 -3.27
C ARG A 47 9.95 4.41 -3.12
N SER A 48 8.90 5.23 -2.99
CA SER A 48 7.52 4.75 -2.90
C SER A 48 7.06 4.01 -4.16
N CYS A 49 7.53 4.41 -5.36
CA CYS A 49 7.34 3.68 -6.61
C CYS A 49 7.95 2.28 -6.53
N LEU A 50 9.19 2.18 -6.09
CA LEU A 50 9.89 0.89 -5.97
C LEU A 50 9.18 -0.03 -4.97
N GLU A 51 8.79 0.49 -3.80
CA GLU A 51 8.02 -0.27 -2.81
C GLU A 51 6.68 -0.76 -3.40
N THR A 52 6.00 0.07 -4.18
CA THR A 52 4.74 -0.31 -4.85
C THR A 52 4.98 -1.38 -5.91
N LEU A 53 6.05 -1.26 -6.70
CA LEU A 53 6.43 -2.26 -7.71
C LEU A 53 6.80 -3.60 -7.07
N CYS A 54 7.61 -3.58 -6.01
CA CYS A 54 7.95 -4.79 -5.26
C CYS A 54 6.70 -5.48 -4.69
N THR A 55 5.77 -4.69 -4.15
CA THR A 55 4.49 -5.22 -3.65
C THR A 55 3.66 -5.83 -4.78
N LEU A 56 3.56 -5.15 -5.91
CA LEU A 56 2.85 -5.65 -7.09
C LEU A 56 3.43 -6.99 -7.56
N HIS A 57 4.75 -7.05 -7.67
CA HIS A 57 5.47 -8.27 -8.07
C HIS A 57 5.20 -9.40 -7.07
N HIS A 58 5.43 -9.15 -5.80
CA HIS A 58 5.32 -10.15 -4.73
C HIS A 58 3.89 -10.68 -4.55
N VAL A 59 2.87 -9.83 -4.69
CA VAL A 59 1.47 -10.22 -4.47
C VAL A 59 0.84 -10.85 -5.70
N TYR A 60 1.18 -10.36 -6.91
CA TYR A 60 0.41 -10.69 -8.11
C TYR A 60 1.21 -11.34 -9.24
N MET A 61 2.53 -11.18 -9.27
CA MET A 61 3.33 -11.66 -10.41
C MET A 61 4.16 -12.91 -10.10
N GLU A 62 4.65 -13.02 -8.86
CA GLU A 62 5.49 -14.13 -8.45
C GLU A 62 4.68 -15.37 -8.05
N PRO A 63 3.59 -15.26 -7.26
CA PRO A 63 2.91 -16.44 -6.73
C PRO A 63 1.91 -17.03 -7.71
N GLU A 64 1.72 -18.36 -7.60
CA GLU A 64 0.74 -19.12 -8.36
C GLU A 64 -0.19 -19.92 -7.43
N GLY A 65 -1.37 -20.27 -7.93
CA GLY A 65 -2.32 -21.13 -7.22
C GLY A 65 -2.76 -20.61 -5.84
N ALA A 66 -2.73 -21.48 -4.85
CA ALA A 66 -3.15 -21.18 -3.48
C ALA A 66 -2.31 -20.06 -2.82
N GLU A 67 -1.04 -19.94 -3.19
CA GLU A 67 -0.16 -18.89 -2.69
C GLU A 67 -0.55 -17.51 -3.21
N ALA A 68 -0.95 -17.41 -4.48
CA ALA A 68 -1.44 -16.17 -5.06
C ALA A 68 -2.68 -15.67 -4.32
N GLU A 69 -3.64 -16.54 -4.09
CA GLU A 69 -4.85 -16.21 -3.33
C GLU A 69 -4.51 -15.81 -1.89
N TYR A 70 -3.66 -16.55 -1.20
CA TYR A 70 -3.23 -16.24 0.15
C TYR A 70 -2.59 -14.84 0.24
N ARG A 71 -1.64 -14.54 -0.64
CA ARG A 71 -0.91 -13.26 -0.63
C ARG A 71 -1.84 -12.09 -0.94
N GLU A 72 -2.76 -12.24 -1.90
CA GLU A 72 -3.74 -11.21 -2.23
C GLU A 72 -4.68 -10.91 -1.05
N ILE A 73 -5.22 -11.95 -0.40
CA ILE A 73 -6.09 -11.78 0.76
C ILE A 73 -5.32 -11.17 1.93
N ALA A 74 -4.15 -11.69 2.28
CA ALA A 74 -3.34 -11.19 3.39
C ALA A 74 -2.94 -9.72 3.19
N TRP A 75 -2.57 -9.34 1.96
CA TRP A 75 -2.27 -7.97 1.61
C TRP A 75 -3.51 -7.06 1.70
N THR A 76 -4.66 -7.52 1.21
CA THR A 76 -5.91 -6.77 1.29
C THR A 76 -6.33 -6.54 2.75
N LEU A 77 -6.22 -7.57 3.59
CA LEU A 77 -6.50 -7.44 5.03
C LEU A 77 -5.57 -6.48 5.75
N SER A 78 -4.33 -6.28 5.27
CA SER A 78 -3.39 -5.33 5.88
C SER A 78 -3.88 -3.89 5.85
N TYR A 79 -4.76 -3.55 4.92
CA TYR A 79 -5.39 -2.23 4.88
C TYR A 79 -6.40 -2.00 6.01
N ARG A 80 -6.95 -3.05 6.63
CA ARG A 80 -7.90 -2.93 7.73
C ARG A 80 -7.36 -2.03 8.84
N ALA A 81 -6.17 -2.32 9.32
CA ALA A 81 -5.53 -1.52 10.37
C ALA A 81 -5.24 -0.06 9.96
N ILE A 82 -5.01 0.19 8.67
CA ILE A 82 -4.81 1.55 8.14
C ILE A 82 -6.14 2.30 8.13
N PHE A 83 -7.21 1.67 7.63
CA PHE A 83 -8.53 2.27 7.60
C PHE A 83 -9.09 2.56 8.98
N ASP A 84 -8.90 1.65 9.94
CA ASP A 84 -9.32 1.87 11.32
C ASP A 84 -8.62 3.09 11.94
N ARG A 85 -7.32 3.24 11.72
CA ARG A 85 -6.57 4.43 12.17
C ARG A 85 -7.05 5.71 11.50
N MET A 86 -7.28 5.67 10.18
CA MET A 86 -7.80 6.83 9.44
C MET A 86 -9.20 7.21 9.93
N ARG A 87 -10.04 6.24 10.24
CA ARG A 87 -11.38 6.47 10.79
C ARG A 87 -11.32 7.12 12.17
N HIS A 88 -10.46 6.63 13.06
CA HIS A 88 -10.28 7.26 14.39
C HIS A 88 -9.79 8.69 14.25
N TRP A 89 -8.76 8.90 13.44
CA TRP A 89 -8.26 10.26 13.17
C TRP A 89 -9.34 11.17 12.59
N ALA A 90 -10.10 10.74 11.59
CA ALA A 90 -11.16 11.55 11.00
C ALA A 90 -12.26 11.91 12.02
N LYS A 91 -12.61 10.99 12.93
CA LYS A 91 -13.54 11.27 14.02
C LYS A 91 -12.99 12.31 15.01
N ASP A 92 -11.71 12.19 15.38
CA ASP A 92 -11.04 13.13 16.28
C ASP A 92 -10.98 14.55 15.69
N GLU A 93 -10.82 14.64 14.36
CA GLU A 93 -10.84 15.92 13.61
C GLU A 93 -12.26 16.41 13.26
N GLY A 94 -13.30 15.71 13.67
CA GLY A 94 -14.69 16.09 13.39
C GLY A 94 -15.10 15.99 11.93
N LEU A 95 -14.38 15.18 11.13
CA LEU A 95 -14.70 14.97 9.72
C LEU A 95 -15.85 13.98 9.57
N GLU A 96 -16.76 14.28 8.64
CA GLU A 96 -17.82 13.34 8.27
C GLU A 96 -17.24 12.12 7.57
N ILE A 97 -17.61 10.94 8.06
CA ILE A 97 -17.25 9.65 7.45
C ILE A 97 -18.51 9.06 6.84
N GLU A 98 -18.43 8.68 5.57
CA GLU A 98 -19.51 7.96 4.90
C GLU A 98 -19.61 6.53 5.45
N GLU A 99 -20.43 6.36 6.47
CA GLU A 99 -20.61 5.07 7.17
C GLU A 99 -21.05 3.93 6.25
N ALA A 100 -21.85 4.24 5.20
CA ALA A 100 -22.28 3.22 4.22
C ALA A 100 -21.09 2.64 3.42
N SER A 101 -20.17 3.49 2.98
CA SER A 101 -18.94 3.05 2.29
C SER A 101 -18.02 2.26 3.21
N HIS A 102 -17.98 2.63 4.49
CA HIS A 102 -17.20 1.90 5.49
C HIS A 102 -17.80 0.52 5.74
N ALA A 103 -19.10 0.41 5.97
CA ALA A 103 -19.79 -0.86 6.22
C ALA A 103 -19.65 -1.83 5.04
N LYS A 104 -19.77 -1.31 3.79
CA LYS A 104 -19.55 -2.13 2.59
C LYS A 104 -18.14 -2.70 2.55
N ARG A 105 -17.13 -1.87 2.83
CA ARG A 105 -15.72 -2.30 2.83
C ARG A 105 -15.43 -3.31 3.94
N GLU A 106 -15.99 -3.11 5.13
CA GLU A 106 -15.80 -4.06 6.23
C GLU A 106 -16.42 -5.43 5.88
N ALA A 107 -17.60 -5.46 5.25
CA ALA A 107 -18.21 -6.69 4.76
C ALA A 107 -17.33 -7.40 3.71
N GLU A 108 -16.74 -6.65 2.78
CA GLU A 108 -15.80 -7.20 1.78
C GLU A 108 -14.55 -7.82 2.46
N LEU A 109 -14.00 -7.15 3.48
CA LEU A 109 -12.84 -7.66 4.23
C LEU A 109 -13.18 -8.88 5.07
N GLU A 110 -14.39 -8.94 5.62
CA GLU A 110 -14.86 -10.09 6.38
C GLU A 110 -15.07 -11.31 5.47
N GLU A 111 -15.64 -11.12 4.29
CA GLU A 111 -15.77 -12.17 3.28
C GLU A 111 -14.39 -12.75 2.90
N LEU A 112 -13.41 -11.89 2.64
CA LEU A 112 -12.05 -12.31 2.34
C LEU A 112 -11.40 -13.05 3.53
N ALA A 113 -11.59 -12.56 4.75
CA ALA A 113 -11.09 -13.22 5.96
C ALA A 113 -11.68 -14.62 6.14
N ASN A 114 -12.94 -14.81 5.79
CA ASN A 114 -13.62 -16.12 5.87
C ASN A 114 -13.12 -17.12 4.81
N ARG A 115 -12.47 -16.67 3.75
CA ARG A 115 -11.85 -17.55 2.73
C ARG A 115 -10.49 -18.10 3.18
N LEU A 116 -9.74 -17.36 4.02
CA LEU A 116 -8.39 -17.76 4.46
C LEU A 116 -8.31 -19.14 5.11
N PRO A 117 -9.22 -19.57 6.01
CA PRO A 117 -9.15 -20.90 6.63
C PRO A 117 -9.18 -22.07 5.64
N HIS A 118 -9.72 -21.84 4.44
CA HIS A 118 -9.82 -22.84 3.38
C HIS A 118 -8.59 -22.86 2.45
N ASN A 119 -7.66 -21.92 2.63
CA ASN A 119 -6.45 -21.84 1.82
C ASN A 119 -5.35 -22.72 2.40
N GLU A 120 -4.73 -23.55 1.55
CA GLU A 120 -3.73 -24.53 1.94
C GLU A 120 -2.51 -23.88 2.60
N VAL A 121 -2.02 -22.77 2.03
CA VAL A 121 -0.86 -22.04 2.58
C VAL A 121 -1.17 -21.46 3.95
N PHE A 122 -2.37 -20.92 4.14
CA PHE A 122 -2.81 -20.43 5.44
C PHE A 122 -2.95 -21.56 6.46
N ALA A 123 -3.38 -22.75 6.03
CA ALA A 123 -3.52 -23.92 6.90
C ALA A 123 -2.18 -24.34 7.54
N GLU A 124 -1.07 -24.21 6.81
CA GLU A 124 0.29 -24.53 7.27
C GLU A 124 0.89 -23.51 8.26
N LEU A 125 0.29 -22.33 8.37
CA LEU A 125 0.79 -21.29 9.27
C LEU A 125 0.60 -21.68 10.75
N THR A 126 1.53 -21.26 11.59
CA THR A 126 1.40 -21.37 13.05
C THR A 126 0.23 -20.53 13.57
N SER A 127 -0.33 -20.88 14.73
CA SER A 127 -1.43 -20.14 15.36
C SER A 127 -1.10 -18.65 15.58
N LYS A 128 0.17 -18.30 15.84
CA LYS A 128 0.62 -16.92 16.00
C LYS A 128 0.59 -16.17 14.66
N GLN A 129 1.05 -16.82 13.59
CA GLN A 129 1.03 -16.24 12.24
C GLN A 129 -0.40 -16.06 11.75
N LYS A 130 -1.28 -17.06 11.92
CA LYS A 130 -2.71 -16.96 11.58
C LYS A 130 -3.36 -15.75 12.26
N LYS A 131 -3.15 -15.59 13.56
CA LYS A 131 -3.66 -14.41 14.30
C LYS A 131 -3.09 -13.10 13.78
N SER A 132 -1.83 -13.08 13.39
CA SER A 132 -1.17 -11.88 12.84
C SER A 132 -1.80 -11.46 11.51
N VAL A 133 -1.97 -12.41 10.59
CA VAL A 133 -2.59 -12.17 9.28
C VAL A 133 -4.03 -11.68 9.44
N MET A 134 -4.83 -12.35 10.28
CA MET A 134 -6.22 -11.97 10.54
C MET A 134 -6.39 -10.58 11.14
N ARG A 135 -5.36 -10.07 11.83
CA ARG A 135 -5.33 -8.70 12.36
C ARG A 135 -4.83 -7.66 11.33
N GLY A 136 -4.58 -8.08 10.10
CA GLY A 136 -4.04 -7.21 9.07
C GLY A 136 -2.55 -6.87 9.27
N ASN A 137 -1.84 -7.57 10.14
CA ASN A 137 -0.40 -7.48 10.23
C ASN A 137 0.19 -8.34 9.11
N TRP A 138 0.17 -7.79 7.90
CA TRP A 138 0.84 -8.42 6.79
C TRP A 138 2.35 -8.29 6.99
N ASN A 139 2.93 -9.38 7.43
CA ASN A 139 4.36 -9.58 7.34
C ASN A 139 4.55 -10.48 6.12
N PRO A 140 5.36 -10.12 5.13
CA PRO A 140 5.72 -11.01 4.04
C PRO A 140 6.57 -12.14 4.61
N ILE A 141 5.99 -12.97 5.47
CA ILE A 141 6.54 -14.25 5.86
C ILE A 141 6.21 -15.18 4.69
N SER A 142 6.90 -14.95 3.59
CA SER A 142 7.10 -16.00 2.62
C SER A 142 8.10 -16.98 3.19
N PRO A 143 7.87 -18.27 3.13
CA PRO A 143 8.92 -19.27 3.31
C PRO A 143 10.04 -19.13 2.26
N SER A 144 9.77 -18.46 1.15
CA SER A 144 10.78 -18.18 0.11
C SER A 144 11.61 -16.94 0.47
N ARG A 145 12.80 -17.19 0.93
CA ARG A 145 13.88 -16.32 1.44
C ARG A 145 14.47 -15.33 0.44
N THR A 146 13.76 -14.72 -0.51
CA THR A 146 14.52 -14.11 -1.62
C THR A 146 14.45 -12.61 -1.77
N CYS A 147 13.58 -11.84 -1.12
CA CYS A 147 13.48 -10.41 -1.44
C CYS A 147 13.96 -9.41 -0.39
N TYR A 148 14.36 -9.81 0.83
CA TYR A 148 14.74 -8.85 1.87
C TYR A 148 16.12 -9.04 2.51
N GLN A 149 17.03 -9.78 1.85
CA GLN A 149 18.45 -9.85 2.29
C GLN A 149 19.36 -8.81 1.62
N LEU A 150 18.82 -7.77 1.00
CA LEU A 150 19.63 -6.70 0.40
C LEU A 150 19.72 -5.43 1.25
N SER A 151 19.44 -5.51 2.54
CA SER A 151 19.72 -4.41 3.48
C SER A 151 20.48 -4.95 4.68
N GLY A 152 21.76 -5.26 4.45
CA GLY A 152 22.81 -5.39 5.42
C GLY A 152 23.86 -4.33 5.15
#